data_9733f7b542547f1d605565c55d9de287
#
_entry.id   9733f7b542547f1d605565c55d9de287
#
_cell.length_a   1.000
_cell.length_b   1.000
_cell.length_c   1.000
_cell.angle_alpha   90.00
_cell.angle_beta   90.00
_cell.angle_gamma   90.00
#
_symmetry.space_group_name_H-M   'P 1'
#
loop_
_entity.id
_entity.type
_entity.pdbx_description
1 polymer ?
#
loop_
_entity_poly.entity_id
_entity_poly.type
_entity_poly.pdbx_seq_one_letter_code
_entity_poly.pdbx_strand_id
1 'polypeptide(L)'
;MIKLFLVRHGEAAEGWTSKDPSLSDLGKSQALSLAPFINKIDVNKVDLISSPLARCKETANLALFGHKQEVEINDIFRELPSPIPDLEKRVIWLRRVLPLTWPELLSDEETIASGIDLNEWREKIIDKIYSLKNDTIIFTHFVVINNIIGHILNSEKIVNFQPTNCSVTEIKLFENQLQLIKLGKSLETKVN
;
A
#
# COMPACT_ATOMS: atom_id res chain seq x y z
N MET A 1 -12.44 -7.53 17.69
CA MET A 1 -11.64 -8.01 16.52
C MET A 1 -12.05 -7.19 15.32
N ILE A 2 -11.09 -6.58 14.66
CA ILE A 2 -11.27 -5.73 13.48
C ILE A 2 -10.53 -6.38 12.32
N LYS A 3 -11.17 -6.47 11.14
CA LYS A 3 -10.55 -6.96 9.91
C LYS A 3 -10.09 -5.80 9.05
N LEU A 4 -8.90 -5.88 8.52
CA LEU A 4 -8.32 -4.86 7.66
C LEU A 4 -7.92 -5.50 6.33
N PHE A 5 -8.34 -4.87 5.24
CA PHE A 5 -8.08 -5.33 3.88
C PHE A 5 -7.20 -4.30 3.19
N LEU A 6 -5.94 -4.63 2.97
CA LEU A 6 -4.98 -3.78 2.30
C LEU A 6 -5.01 -4.09 0.80
N VAL A 7 -5.46 -3.15 0.01
CA VAL A 7 -5.58 -3.29 -1.45
C VAL A 7 -4.48 -2.50 -2.13
N ARG A 8 -3.58 -3.17 -2.86
CA ARG A 8 -2.62 -2.46 -3.71
C ARG A 8 -3.35 -1.85 -4.91
N HIS A 9 -3.04 -0.60 -5.26
CA HIS A 9 -3.60 0.04 -6.45
C HIS A 9 -3.38 -0.76 -7.74
N GLY A 10 -4.21 -0.54 -8.76
CA GLY A 10 -4.05 -1.07 -10.10
C GLY A 10 -2.78 -0.55 -10.79
N GLU A 11 -2.43 -1.13 -11.93
CA GLU A 11 -1.26 -0.68 -12.69
C GLU A 11 -1.37 0.79 -13.07
N ALA A 12 -0.30 1.55 -12.85
CA ALA A 12 -0.24 2.96 -13.21
C ALA A 12 0.16 3.16 -14.69
N ALA A 13 -0.45 4.14 -15.36
CA ALA A 13 -0.26 4.40 -16.80
C ALA A 13 1.19 4.75 -17.16
N GLU A 14 1.86 5.55 -16.34
CA GLU A 14 3.22 6.03 -16.58
C GLU A 14 4.25 5.35 -15.66
N GLY A 15 3.78 4.33 -14.92
CA GLY A 15 4.63 3.61 -13.98
C GLY A 15 5.29 4.54 -12.96
N TRP A 16 6.63 4.49 -12.88
CA TRP A 16 7.43 5.21 -11.88
C TRP A 16 7.98 6.55 -12.39
N THR A 17 7.67 6.94 -13.63
CA THR A 17 8.22 8.15 -14.29
C THR A 17 7.37 9.40 -14.09
N SER A 18 6.13 9.26 -13.61
CA SER A 18 5.25 10.37 -13.24
C SER A 18 5.18 10.58 -11.74
N LYS A 19 4.94 11.82 -11.30
CA LYS A 19 4.76 12.15 -9.87
C LYS A 19 3.50 11.52 -9.30
N ASP A 20 2.39 11.56 -10.04
CA ASP A 20 1.09 11.02 -9.64
C ASP A 20 0.35 10.44 -10.85
N PRO A 21 0.79 9.29 -11.37
CA PRO A 21 0.15 8.68 -12.54
C PRO A 21 -1.22 8.13 -12.21
N SER A 22 -2.14 8.28 -13.16
CA SER A 22 -3.44 7.60 -13.20
C SER A 22 -3.27 6.10 -13.47
N LEU A 23 -4.37 5.34 -13.42
CA LEU A 23 -4.35 3.94 -13.84
C LEU A 23 -4.17 3.79 -15.36
N SER A 24 -3.40 2.79 -15.77
CA SER A 24 -3.43 2.29 -17.14
C SER A 24 -4.78 1.62 -17.46
N ASP A 25 -5.04 1.30 -18.72
CA ASP A 25 -6.25 0.55 -19.08
C ASP A 25 -6.25 -0.85 -18.47
N LEU A 26 -5.07 -1.48 -18.33
CA LEU A 26 -4.91 -2.71 -17.57
C LEU A 26 -5.22 -2.47 -16.08
N GLY A 27 -4.70 -1.38 -15.50
CA GLY A 27 -4.97 -1.01 -14.11
C GLY A 27 -6.44 -0.78 -13.82
N LYS A 28 -7.18 -0.16 -14.75
CA LYS A 28 -8.65 -0.01 -14.65
C LYS A 28 -9.36 -1.35 -14.66
N SER A 29 -8.97 -2.25 -15.57
CA SER A 29 -9.51 -3.61 -15.63
C SER A 29 -9.21 -4.40 -14.36
N GLN A 30 -7.99 -4.27 -13.82
CA GLN A 30 -7.61 -4.87 -12.53
C GLN A 30 -8.47 -4.34 -11.37
N ALA A 31 -8.72 -3.02 -11.32
CA ALA A 31 -9.56 -2.41 -10.29
C ALA A 31 -11.02 -2.90 -10.35
N LEU A 32 -11.59 -2.99 -11.55
CA LEU A 32 -12.94 -3.56 -11.76
C LEU A 32 -13.00 -5.03 -11.31
N SER A 33 -11.92 -5.80 -11.47
CA SER A 33 -11.85 -7.19 -11.03
C SER A 33 -11.94 -7.40 -9.52
N LEU A 34 -11.86 -6.33 -8.72
CA LEU A 34 -12.10 -6.37 -7.26
C LEU A 34 -13.59 -6.50 -6.90
N ALA A 35 -14.52 -6.29 -7.82
CA ALA A 35 -15.96 -6.35 -7.54
C ALA A 35 -16.41 -7.64 -6.83
N PRO A 36 -15.95 -8.87 -7.19
CA PRO A 36 -16.32 -10.08 -6.46
C PRO A 36 -15.82 -10.11 -5.01
N PHE A 37 -14.72 -9.42 -4.68
CA PHE A 37 -14.24 -9.26 -3.33
C PHE A 37 -15.12 -8.24 -2.57
N ILE A 38 -15.36 -7.07 -3.16
CA ILE A 38 -16.19 -6.01 -2.58
C ILE A 38 -17.60 -6.52 -2.28
N ASN A 39 -18.22 -7.27 -3.21
CA ASN A 39 -19.58 -7.80 -3.06
C ASN A 39 -19.74 -8.85 -1.94
N LYS A 40 -18.63 -9.37 -1.40
CA LYS A 40 -18.66 -10.26 -0.22
C LYS A 40 -18.64 -9.51 1.11
N ILE A 41 -18.42 -8.20 1.06
CA ILE A 41 -18.32 -7.34 2.24
C ILE A 41 -19.55 -6.43 2.27
N ASP A 42 -20.17 -6.28 3.44
CA ASP A 42 -21.17 -5.25 3.63
C ASP A 42 -20.47 -3.90 3.75
N VAL A 43 -20.28 -3.24 2.60
CA VAL A 43 -19.56 -1.95 2.51
C VAL A 43 -20.20 -0.82 3.33
N ASN A 44 -21.45 -0.98 3.78
CA ASN A 44 -22.11 -0.02 4.66
C ASN A 44 -21.63 -0.14 6.12
N LYS A 45 -20.90 -1.21 6.45
CA LYS A 45 -20.44 -1.50 7.81
C LYS A 45 -18.92 -1.44 7.95
N VAL A 46 -18.23 -1.03 6.91
CA VAL A 46 -16.77 -0.93 6.91
C VAL A 46 -16.33 0.49 6.58
N ASP A 47 -15.21 0.90 7.12
CA ASP A 47 -14.57 2.15 6.73
C ASP A 47 -13.81 1.95 5.42
N LEU A 48 -13.87 2.94 4.54
CA LEU A 48 -13.18 2.95 3.26
C LEU A 48 -12.15 4.07 3.28
N ILE A 49 -10.89 3.73 3.12
CA ILE A 49 -9.78 4.68 3.14
C ILE A 49 -8.96 4.54 1.86
N SER A 50 -8.51 5.65 1.31
CA SER A 50 -7.59 5.67 0.16
C SER A 50 -6.42 6.61 0.39
N SER A 51 -5.25 6.21 -0.08
CA SER A 51 -4.16 7.14 -0.36
C SER A 51 -4.64 8.27 -1.26
N PRO A 52 -4.12 9.51 -1.12
CA PRO A 52 -4.49 10.64 -1.97
C PRO A 52 -4.00 10.52 -3.42
N LEU A 53 -3.08 9.59 -3.72
CA LEU A 53 -2.52 9.46 -5.07
C LEU A 53 -3.57 8.94 -6.06
N ALA A 54 -3.56 9.51 -7.27
CA ALA A 54 -4.58 9.29 -8.31
C ALA A 54 -4.87 7.81 -8.52
N ARG A 55 -3.85 6.98 -8.69
CA ARG A 55 -3.98 5.53 -8.91
C ARG A 55 -4.72 4.79 -7.80
N CYS A 56 -4.60 5.23 -6.53
CA CYS A 56 -5.34 4.62 -5.42
C CYS A 56 -6.79 5.06 -5.41
N LYS A 57 -7.06 6.35 -5.60
CA LYS A 57 -8.42 6.89 -5.70
C LYS A 57 -9.19 6.28 -6.86
N GLU A 58 -8.56 6.16 -8.03
CA GLU A 58 -9.18 5.51 -9.19
C GLU A 58 -9.43 4.02 -8.95
N THR A 59 -8.50 3.32 -8.28
CA THR A 59 -8.71 1.91 -7.89
C THR A 59 -9.92 1.79 -6.96
N ALA A 60 -10.02 2.65 -5.95
CA ALA A 60 -11.15 2.66 -5.03
C ALA A 60 -12.47 2.94 -5.76
N ASN A 61 -12.51 3.97 -6.59
CA ASN A 61 -13.72 4.35 -7.33
C ASN A 61 -14.21 3.24 -8.26
N LEU A 62 -13.31 2.56 -8.97
CA LEU A 62 -13.65 1.48 -9.87
C LEU A 62 -14.04 0.19 -9.12
N ALA A 63 -13.34 -0.14 -8.04
CA ALA A 63 -13.66 -1.30 -7.21
C ALA A 63 -15.04 -1.16 -6.54
N LEU A 64 -15.41 0.07 -6.14
CA LEU A 64 -16.66 0.41 -5.47
C LEU A 64 -17.75 0.87 -6.45
N PHE A 65 -17.57 0.64 -7.76
CA PHE A 65 -18.55 1.05 -8.75
C PHE A 65 -19.95 0.51 -8.43
N GLY A 66 -20.94 1.39 -8.38
CA GLY A 66 -22.32 1.04 -8.00
C GLY A 66 -22.61 1.17 -6.49
N HIS A 67 -21.61 1.36 -5.65
CA HIS A 67 -21.76 1.67 -4.23
C HIS A 67 -21.73 3.18 -4.00
N LYS A 68 -22.41 3.66 -2.93
CA LYS A 68 -22.55 5.10 -2.63
C LYS A 68 -21.72 5.56 -1.43
N GLN A 69 -20.88 4.66 -0.91
CA GLN A 69 -20.05 4.94 0.27
C GLN A 69 -18.98 5.96 -0.06
N GLU A 70 -18.76 6.87 0.87
CA GLU A 70 -17.68 7.84 0.80
C GLU A 70 -16.34 7.18 1.18
N VAL A 71 -15.28 7.52 0.46
CA VAL A 71 -13.93 7.02 0.73
C VAL A 71 -13.13 8.14 1.39
N GLU A 72 -12.68 7.94 2.63
CA GLU A 72 -11.78 8.86 3.32
C GLU A 72 -10.45 8.93 2.57
N ILE A 73 -10.01 10.13 2.22
CA ILE A 73 -8.67 10.33 1.66
C ILE A 73 -7.70 10.65 2.79
N ASN A 74 -6.66 9.82 2.93
CA ASN A 74 -5.74 9.92 4.05
C ASN A 74 -4.27 9.89 3.60
N ASP A 75 -3.55 10.97 3.87
CA ASP A 75 -2.13 11.16 3.47
C ASP A 75 -1.17 10.16 4.13
N ILE A 76 -1.53 9.60 5.27
CA ILE A 76 -0.70 8.61 5.98
C ILE A 76 -0.43 7.38 5.10
N PHE A 77 -1.38 7.02 4.23
CA PHE A 77 -1.24 5.87 3.33
C PHE A 77 -0.59 6.19 1.98
N ARG A 78 0.07 7.36 1.85
CA ARG A 78 0.89 7.71 0.68
C ARG A 78 2.10 6.79 0.57
N GLU A 79 2.52 6.48 -0.67
CA GLU A 79 3.69 5.63 -0.94
C GLU A 79 4.99 6.21 -0.36
N LEU A 80 5.99 5.35 -0.20
CA LEU A 80 7.32 5.70 0.29
C LEU A 80 7.80 7.03 -0.29
N PRO A 81 8.05 8.04 0.56
CA PRO A 81 8.58 9.31 0.09
C PRO A 81 10.00 9.11 -0.47
N SER A 82 10.24 9.69 -1.64
CA SER A 82 11.54 9.60 -2.28
C SER A 82 12.37 10.86 -2.02
N PRO A 83 13.63 10.73 -1.63
CA PRO A 83 14.56 11.86 -1.51
C PRO A 83 14.92 12.45 -2.87
N ILE A 84 14.64 11.75 -3.96
CA ILE A 84 15.04 12.09 -5.31
C ILE A 84 13.89 12.81 -6.03
N PRO A 85 14.03 14.13 -6.33
CA PRO A 85 12.98 14.88 -7.04
C PRO A 85 12.91 14.53 -8.54
N ASP A 86 14.03 14.15 -9.14
CA ASP A 86 14.12 13.73 -10.54
C ASP A 86 13.52 12.33 -10.71
N LEU A 87 12.58 12.18 -11.63
CA LEU A 87 11.79 10.96 -11.78
C LEU A 87 12.61 9.77 -12.29
N GLU A 88 13.55 9.97 -13.19
CA GLU A 88 14.40 8.90 -13.73
C GLU A 88 15.37 8.39 -12.66
N LYS A 89 16.05 9.32 -11.98
CA LYS A 89 16.92 8.98 -10.84
C LYS A 89 16.17 8.34 -9.69
N ARG A 90 14.91 8.75 -9.46
CA ARG A 90 14.03 8.13 -8.49
C ARG A 90 13.81 6.65 -8.77
N VAL A 91 13.62 6.25 -10.03
CA VAL A 91 13.48 4.83 -10.40
C VAL A 91 14.75 4.05 -10.08
N ILE A 92 15.92 4.63 -10.38
CA ILE A 92 17.21 4.01 -10.04
C ILE A 92 17.36 3.85 -8.54
N TRP A 93 17.07 4.91 -7.77
CA TRP A 93 17.11 4.89 -6.31
C TRP A 93 16.16 3.80 -5.75
N LEU A 94 14.92 3.74 -6.20
CA LEU A 94 13.95 2.75 -5.74
C LEU A 94 14.42 1.31 -6.01
N ARG A 95 14.96 1.03 -7.21
CA ARG A 95 15.51 -0.29 -7.52
C ARG A 95 16.68 -0.68 -6.63
N ARG A 96 17.48 0.30 -6.22
CA ARG A 96 18.61 0.12 -5.32
C ARG A 96 18.16 -0.15 -3.88
N VAL A 97 17.15 0.59 -3.39
CA VAL A 97 16.78 0.55 -1.96
C VAL A 97 15.73 -0.51 -1.63
N LEU A 98 14.86 -0.88 -2.54
CA LEU A 98 13.82 -1.88 -2.25
C LEU A 98 14.35 -3.25 -1.78
N PRO A 99 15.51 -3.76 -2.23
CA PRO A 99 16.10 -4.99 -1.73
C PRO A 99 16.73 -4.88 -0.33
N LEU A 100 16.92 -3.67 0.20
CA LEU A 100 17.59 -3.41 1.46
C LEU A 100 16.68 -3.71 2.67
N THR A 101 17.29 -3.62 3.84
CA THR A 101 16.61 -3.52 5.14
C THR A 101 16.35 -2.04 5.49
N TRP A 102 15.45 -1.80 6.44
CA TRP A 102 15.18 -0.45 6.95
C TRP A 102 16.43 0.21 7.56
N PRO A 103 17.24 -0.48 8.40
CA PRO A 103 18.51 0.11 8.88
C PRO A 103 19.46 0.53 7.77
N GLU A 104 19.59 -0.26 6.71
CA GLU A 104 20.44 0.09 5.56
C GLU A 104 19.88 1.31 4.81
N LEU A 105 18.57 1.39 4.56
CA LEU A 105 17.94 2.55 3.92
C LEU A 105 18.06 3.83 4.77
N LEU A 106 17.90 3.71 6.08
CA LEU A 106 18.03 4.85 7.00
C LEU A 106 19.47 5.38 7.10
N SER A 107 20.45 4.54 6.76
CA SER A 107 21.88 4.88 6.69
C SER A 107 22.33 5.33 5.30
N ASP A 108 21.43 5.31 4.30
CA ASP A 108 21.72 5.71 2.92
C ASP A 108 21.97 7.21 2.83
N GLU A 109 23.08 7.61 2.19
CA GLU A 109 23.52 9.00 2.12
C GLU A 109 22.47 9.94 1.49
N GLU A 110 21.83 9.50 0.40
CA GLU A 110 20.78 10.29 -0.27
C GLU A 110 19.54 10.45 0.63
N THR A 111 19.20 9.40 1.37
CA THR A 111 18.09 9.41 2.34
C THR A 111 18.38 10.39 3.48
N ILE A 112 19.58 10.33 4.08
CA ILE A 112 20.02 11.23 5.14
C ILE A 112 20.05 12.69 4.64
N ALA A 113 20.63 12.93 3.48
CA ALA A 113 20.77 14.27 2.89
C ALA A 113 19.41 14.92 2.59
N SER A 114 18.37 14.14 2.35
CA SER A 114 17.03 14.66 2.05
C SER A 114 16.31 15.25 3.27
N GLY A 115 16.70 14.87 4.48
CA GLY A 115 16.01 15.22 5.72
C GLY A 115 14.63 14.57 5.87
N ILE A 116 14.27 13.60 5.03
CA ILE A 116 13.00 12.86 5.16
C ILE A 116 13.11 11.86 6.30
N ASP A 117 12.23 11.97 7.29
CA ASP A 117 12.14 11.00 8.38
C ASP A 117 11.28 9.80 7.96
N LEU A 118 11.96 8.75 7.50
CA LEU A 118 11.31 7.50 7.11
C LEU A 118 10.85 6.67 8.31
N ASN A 119 11.46 6.84 9.49
CA ASN A 119 10.98 6.19 10.71
C ASN A 119 9.63 6.79 11.12
N GLU A 120 9.52 8.12 11.17
CA GLU A 120 8.26 8.79 11.44
C GLU A 120 7.18 8.39 10.44
N TRP A 121 7.52 8.30 9.13
CA TRP A 121 6.58 7.84 8.11
C TRP A 121 6.07 6.42 8.38
N ARG A 122 6.97 5.49 8.74
CA ARG A 122 6.63 4.10 9.06
C ARG A 122 5.74 4.00 10.30
N GLU A 123 6.12 4.71 11.36
CA GLU A 123 5.40 4.71 12.64
C GLU A 123 3.98 5.29 12.49
N LYS A 124 3.82 6.40 11.79
CA LYS A 124 2.50 7.00 11.51
C LYS A 124 1.54 6.03 10.82
N ILE A 125 2.04 5.19 9.90
CA ILE A 125 1.22 4.16 9.26
C ILE A 125 0.74 3.13 10.30
N ILE A 126 1.65 2.63 11.13
CA ILE A 126 1.34 1.61 12.14
C ILE A 126 0.39 2.18 13.20
N ASP A 127 0.64 3.39 13.68
CA ASP A 127 -0.24 4.07 14.65
C ASP A 127 -1.66 4.28 14.09
N LYS A 128 -1.77 4.68 12.80
CA LYS A 128 -3.07 4.80 12.13
C LYS A 128 -3.79 3.46 12.08
N ILE A 129 -3.09 2.37 11.76
CA ILE A 129 -3.67 1.02 11.76
C ILE A 129 -4.21 0.64 13.14
N TYR A 130 -3.45 0.87 14.22
CA TYR A 130 -3.91 0.61 15.59
C TYR A 130 -5.06 1.51 16.05
N SER A 131 -5.19 2.69 15.47
CA SER A 131 -6.26 3.64 15.81
C SER A 131 -7.64 3.28 15.22
N LEU A 132 -7.69 2.39 14.21
CA LEU A 132 -8.92 1.99 13.55
C LEU A 132 -9.87 1.27 14.51
N LYS A 133 -11.17 1.49 14.34
CA LYS A 133 -12.21 0.95 15.24
C LYS A 133 -13.19 0.02 14.54
N ASN A 134 -13.24 0.06 13.22
CA ASN A 134 -14.14 -0.72 12.38
C ASN A 134 -13.35 -1.57 11.39
N ASP A 135 -13.98 -2.60 10.86
CA ASP A 135 -13.46 -3.30 9.68
C ASP A 135 -13.19 -2.26 8.58
N THR A 136 -12.04 -2.31 7.93
CA THR A 136 -11.60 -1.24 7.04
C THR A 136 -10.98 -1.79 5.75
N ILE A 137 -11.34 -1.21 4.61
CA ILE A 137 -10.66 -1.43 3.33
C ILE A 137 -9.75 -0.23 3.06
N ILE A 138 -8.45 -0.48 2.83
CA ILE A 138 -7.45 0.56 2.60
C ILE A 138 -6.85 0.38 1.20
N PHE A 139 -7.11 1.32 0.29
CA PHE A 139 -6.51 1.37 -1.04
C PHE A 139 -5.18 2.12 -0.96
N THR A 140 -4.08 1.42 -1.16
CA THR A 140 -2.74 1.92 -0.89
C THR A 140 -1.68 1.33 -1.83
N HIS A 141 -0.43 1.30 -1.39
CA HIS A 141 0.75 1.09 -2.20
C HIS A 141 1.58 -0.11 -1.74
N PHE A 142 2.56 -0.45 -2.59
CA PHE A 142 3.44 -1.58 -2.41
C PHE A 142 4.26 -1.51 -1.12
N VAL A 143 4.95 -0.37 -0.86
CA VAL A 143 5.83 -0.29 0.33
C VAL A 143 5.00 -0.08 1.61
N VAL A 144 3.87 0.61 1.54
CA VAL A 144 2.95 0.73 2.69
C VAL A 144 2.47 -0.63 3.17
N ILE A 145 2.03 -1.50 2.24
CA ILE A 145 1.61 -2.88 2.58
C ILE A 145 2.79 -3.65 3.18
N ASN A 146 3.98 -3.56 2.57
CA ASN A 146 5.16 -4.24 3.07
C ASN A 146 5.63 -3.72 4.44
N ASN A 147 5.48 -2.42 4.74
CA ASN A 147 5.76 -1.87 6.08
C ASN A 147 4.85 -2.50 7.14
N ILE A 148 3.55 -2.60 6.87
CA ILE A 148 2.58 -3.22 7.78
C ILE A 148 2.89 -4.71 7.97
N ILE A 149 3.17 -5.44 6.90
CA ILE A 149 3.53 -6.86 6.97
C ILE A 149 4.88 -7.07 7.68
N GLY A 150 5.87 -6.23 7.41
CA GLY A 150 7.16 -6.26 8.11
C GLY A 150 7.00 -6.08 9.62
N HIS A 151 6.13 -5.14 10.04
CA HIS A 151 5.81 -4.94 11.45
C HIS A 151 5.18 -6.22 12.07
N ILE A 152 4.21 -6.85 11.39
CA ILE A 152 3.57 -8.08 11.87
C ILE A 152 4.58 -9.24 11.99
N LEU A 153 5.51 -9.34 11.04
CA LEU A 153 6.50 -10.42 10.99
C LEU A 153 7.76 -10.13 11.82
N ASN A 154 7.84 -8.94 12.46
CA ASN A 154 9.05 -8.45 13.10
C ASN A 154 10.28 -8.52 12.16
N SER A 155 10.11 -8.07 10.92
CA SER A 155 11.09 -8.14 9.85
C SER A 155 11.66 -6.76 9.55
N GLU A 156 12.98 -6.68 9.43
CA GLU A 156 13.67 -5.45 9.03
C GLU A 156 13.69 -5.22 7.51
N LYS A 157 13.22 -6.17 6.70
CA LYS A 157 13.20 -6.03 5.24
C LYS A 157 12.20 -4.97 4.80
N ILE A 158 12.58 -4.15 3.82
CA ILE A 158 11.65 -3.22 3.17
C ILE A 158 10.59 -3.99 2.38
N VAL A 159 10.99 -5.04 1.67
CA VAL A 159 10.09 -5.90 0.90
C VAL A 159 10.03 -7.29 1.51
N ASN A 160 8.89 -7.64 2.06
CA ASN A 160 8.62 -8.95 2.69
C ASN A 160 7.93 -9.92 1.72
N PHE A 161 7.15 -9.38 0.77
CA PHE A 161 6.53 -10.13 -0.33
C PHE A 161 6.22 -9.16 -1.49
N GLN A 162 5.82 -9.70 -2.64
CA GLN A 162 5.55 -8.89 -3.83
C GLN A 162 4.06 -8.90 -4.19
N PRO A 163 3.19 -8.16 -3.48
CA PRO A 163 1.77 -8.08 -3.80
C PRO A 163 1.58 -7.62 -5.25
N THR A 164 0.76 -8.34 -6.03
CA THR A 164 0.39 -7.89 -7.38
C THR A 164 -0.57 -6.71 -7.33
N ASN A 165 -0.71 -5.98 -8.42
CA ASN A 165 -1.71 -4.92 -8.53
C ASN A 165 -3.11 -5.46 -8.23
N CYS A 166 -3.92 -4.68 -7.53
CA CYS A 166 -5.25 -5.05 -7.06
C CYS A 166 -5.31 -6.35 -6.23
N SER A 167 -4.17 -6.81 -5.67
CA SER A 167 -4.20 -7.88 -4.68
C SER A 167 -4.70 -7.36 -3.34
N VAL A 168 -5.36 -8.24 -2.58
CA VAL A 168 -5.91 -7.94 -1.26
C VAL A 168 -5.17 -8.75 -0.21
N THR A 169 -4.49 -8.05 0.70
CA THR A 169 -3.86 -8.63 1.89
C THR A 169 -4.80 -8.45 3.07
N GLU A 170 -5.12 -9.54 3.76
CA GLU A 170 -6.04 -9.54 4.90
C GLU A 170 -5.25 -9.69 6.20
N ILE A 171 -5.44 -8.74 7.11
CA ILE A 171 -4.91 -8.76 8.46
C ILE A 171 -6.05 -8.54 9.46
N LYS A 172 -5.81 -8.86 10.72
CA LYS A 172 -6.75 -8.52 11.80
C LYS A 172 -6.04 -7.83 12.95
N LEU A 173 -6.77 -6.93 13.60
CA LEU A 173 -6.40 -6.32 14.87
C LEU A 173 -7.27 -6.94 15.97
N PHE A 174 -6.63 -7.60 16.93
CA PHE A 174 -7.27 -8.22 18.08
C PHE A 174 -6.40 -8.03 19.32
N GLU A 175 -7.00 -7.55 20.42
CA GLU A 175 -6.29 -7.31 21.68
C GLU A 175 -4.96 -6.53 21.52
N ASN A 176 -5.00 -5.46 20.74
CA ASN A 176 -3.82 -4.65 20.41
C ASN A 176 -2.69 -5.42 19.69
N GLN A 177 -3.00 -6.51 19.02
CA GLN A 177 -2.05 -7.27 18.22
C GLN A 177 -2.51 -7.36 16.76
N LEU A 178 -1.61 -7.05 15.84
CA LEU A 178 -1.83 -7.27 14.42
C LEU A 178 -1.42 -8.69 14.05
N GLN A 179 -2.28 -9.36 13.29
CA GLN A 179 -2.04 -10.72 12.82
C GLN A 179 -2.32 -10.81 11.32
N LEU A 180 -1.41 -11.44 10.60
CA LEU A 180 -1.60 -11.76 9.20
C LEU A 180 -2.60 -12.92 9.06
N ILE A 181 -3.64 -12.72 8.26
CA ILE A 181 -4.62 -13.76 7.93
C ILE A 181 -4.28 -14.36 6.57
N LYS A 182 -4.06 -13.50 5.56
CA LYS A 182 -3.81 -13.93 4.20
C LYS A 182 -3.00 -12.89 3.45
N LEU A 183 -1.90 -13.29 2.84
CA LEU A 183 -1.20 -12.45 1.86
C LEU A 183 -2.04 -12.30 0.59
N GLY A 184 -1.99 -11.13 0.01
CA GLY A 184 -2.50 -10.89 -1.33
C GLY A 184 -1.78 -11.76 -2.36
N LYS A 185 -2.37 -11.87 -3.56
CA LYS A 185 -1.72 -12.55 -4.68
C LYS A 185 -0.34 -11.93 -4.90
N SER A 186 0.67 -12.78 -4.98
CA SER A 186 2.08 -12.38 -5.18
C SER A 186 2.55 -12.79 -6.57
N LEU A 187 3.52 -12.06 -7.11
CA LEU A 187 4.30 -12.55 -8.24
C LEU A 187 5.05 -13.81 -7.80
N GLU A 188 4.82 -14.93 -8.48
CA GLU A 188 5.62 -16.13 -8.27
C GLU A 188 7.04 -15.83 -8.74
N THR A 189 8.00 -15.86 -7.82
CA THR A 189 9.40 -16.00 -8.21
C THR A 189 9.56 -17.39 -8.77
N LYS A 190 9.66 -17.52 -10.09
CA LYS A 190 10.14 -18.76 -10.70
C LYS A 190 11.59 -18.92 -10.23
N VAL A 191 11.79 -19.81 -9.27
CA VAL A 191 13.11 -20.36 -8.98
C VAL A 191 13.40 -21.32 -10.13
N ASN A 192 14.21 -20.86 -11.10
CA ASN A 192 14.81 -21.73 -12.11
C ASN A 192 16.05 -22.36 -11.51
#